data_5392608b6163d4359456abecb27cb0a1
#
_entry.id   5392608b6163d4359456abecb27cb0a1
#
_cell.length_a   1.000
_cell.length_b   1.000
_cell.length_c   1.000
_cell.angle_alpha   90.00
_cell.angle_beta   90.00
_cell.angle_gamma   90.00
#
_symmetry.space_group_name_H-M   'P 1'
#
loop_
_entity.id
_entity.type
_entity.pdbx_description
1 polymer ?
#
loop_
_entity_poly.entity_id
_entity_poly.type
_entity_poly.pdbx_seq_one_letter_code
_entity_poly.pdbx_strand_id
1 'polypeptide(L)'
;MNGKEKVNAWLDEHADETVEFLRELLRIPSVNPYFEDEDSLKREEKAQKYLQKYLDDMGFETELTYPDAHELIEYKDMAGYCPDHTFEERPNLYGVLRGVGEGKSLMLSGHMDVVQTGSKWTHDPFSGDLVDGKIYGRGAVDMKGGIAAMTAAVKAIKESGIKLRGDVKVGTVVDEEAGGMGTLALVAHGYRADACIITEPTHLNLAPLCRGILWGKLIIEGRAGHIELERDDWRAGGAVDAIDKAAYILDRFDEFNKDWEFTKAHKYLPIPCQLKFAQFDAGEFPTAFANRAELIFDAQYLPQDKDKNGLGGKVKKEIEDFVAGVAATDPWLKENPPRIEWILDADCGETSDTQEFFKVTKKCLEENVPHAIVEGNCAHTDMGWFCNVGIPTINLGPGDSKLAHQADEYIEVEEYIQCIKLIADIILDWCEETD
;
A
#
# COMPACT_ATOMS: atom_id res chain seq x y z
N MET A 1 37.58 -9.96 5.71
CA MET A 1 36.16 -9.72 5.92
C MET A 1 35.52 -9.62 4.51
N ASN A 2 34.48 -10.40 4.28
CA ASN A 2 33.66 -10.25 3.06
C ASN A 2 32.76 -8.99 3.18
N GLY A 3 32.02 -8.63 2.14
CA GLY A 3 31.21 -7.43 2.13
C GLY A 3 30.19 -7.40 3.26
N LYS A 4 29.45 -8.49 3.50
CA LYS A 4 28.46 -8.62 4.59
C LYS A 4 29.10 -8.41 5.97
N GLU A 5 30.29 -8.98 6.21
CA GLU A 5 31.01 -8.77 7.48
C GLU A 5 31.44 -7.31 7.67
N LYS A 6 31.85 -6.61 6.60
CA LYS A 6 32.22 -5.19 6.66
C LYS A 6 31.00 -4.32 6.99
N VAL A 7 29.87 -4.58 6.33
CA VAL A 7 28.60 -3.86 6.58
C VAL A 7 28.13 -4.05 8.02
N ASN A 8 28.16 -5.30 8.51
CA ASN A 8 27.80 -5.59 9.90
C ASN A 8 28.70 -4.85 10.90
N ALA A 9 30.01 -4.86 10.68
CA ALA A 9 30.96 -4.13 11.54
C ALA A 9 30.69 -2.61 11.52
N TRP A 10 30.40 -2.04 10.35
CA TRP A 10 30.01 -0.64 10.22
C TRP A 10 28.73 -0.33 11.01
N LEU A 11 27.69 -1.17 10.86
CA LEU A 11 26.43 -0.99 11.58
C LEU A 11 26.57 -1.11 13.10
N ASP A 12 27.43 -2.01 13.59
CA ASP A 12 27.70 -2.14 15.02
C ASP A 12 28.35 -0.84 15.60
N GLU A 13 29.10 -0.09 14.78
CA GLU A 13 29.73 1.18 15.18
C GLU A 13 28.82 2.39 14.97
N HIS A 14 27.82 2.32 14.05
CA HIS A 14 27.02 3.47 13.62
C HIS A 14 25.50 3.28 13.84
N ALA A 15 25.10 2.30 14.68
CA ALA A 15 23.69 2.04 14.96
C ALA A 15 22.94 3.31 15.45
N ASP A 16 23.56 4.07 16.36
CA ASP A 16 22.97 5.31 16.90
C ASP A 16 22.76 6.37 15.81
N GLU A 17 23.66 6.45 14.84
CA GLU A 17 23.53 7.37 13.69
C GLU A 17 22.34 7.00 12.81
N THR A 18 22.15 5.69 12.53
CA THR A 18 21.02 5.23 11.72
C THR A 18 19.69 5.44 12.45
N VAL A 19 19.66 5.24 13.76
CA VAL A 19 18.50 5.53 14.61
C VAL A 19 18.15 7.03 14.59
N GLU A 20 19.15 7.91 14.73
CA GLU A 20 18.91 9.35 14.71
C GLU A 20 18.42 9.81 13.33
N PHE A 21 18.92 9.25 12.24
CA PHE A 21 18.40 9.52 10.89
C PHE A 21 16.90 9.23 10.75
N LEU A 22 16.44 8.09 11.24
CA LEU A 22 14.98 7.77 11.28
C LEU A 22 14.23 8.80 12.13
N ARG A 23 14.73 9.12 13.32
CA ARG A 23 14.10 10.09 14.23
C ARG A 23 13.98 11.48 13.59
N GLU A 24 15.02 11.93 12.89
CA GLU A 24 15.00 13.20 12.16
C GLU A 24 13.97 13.19 11.03
N LEU A 25 13.84 12.07 10.29
CA LEU A 25 12.85 11.92 9.24
C LEU A 25 11.41 11.92 9.81
N LEU A 26 11.18 11.31 10.98
CA LEU A 26 9.88 11.33 11.67
C LEU A 26 9.50 12.73 12.15
N ARG A 27 10.47 13.55 12.55
CA ARG A 27 10.24 14.94 12.97
C ARG A 27 9.81 15.87 11.84
N ILE A 28 9.83 15.42 10.60
CA ILE A 28 9.31 16.16 9.47
C ILE A 28 7.91 15.61 9.16
N PRO A 29 6.82 16.29 9.56
CA PRO A 29 5.49 15.84 9.21
C PRO A 29 5.32 15.84 7.68
N SER A 30 4.71 14.79 7.15
CA SER A 30 4.39 14.64 5.73
C SER A 30 3.00 14.02 5.55
N VAL A 31 2.03 14.53 6.33
CA VAL A 31 0.65 14.07 6.25
C VAL A 31 0.09 14.37 4.87
N ASN A 32 -0.51 13.37 4.26
CA ASN A 32 -1.15 13.50 2.96
C ASN A 32 -2.31 14.51 3.06
N PRO A 33 -2.37 15.54 2.23
CA PRO A 33 -3.36 16.62 2.34
C PRO A 33 -4.81 16.18 2.13
N TYR A 34 -5.04 14.96 1.66
CA TYR A 34 -6.38 14.38 1.55
C TYR A 34 -6.99 13.93 2.88
N PHE A 35 -6.21 13.86 3.95
CA PHE A 35 -6.66 13.43 5.27
C PHE A 35 -6.84 14.56 6.28
N GLU A 36 -6.31 15.76 6.02
CA GLU A 36 -6.45 16.91 6.92
C GLU A 36 -6.77 18.19 6.15
N ASP A 37 -7.63 19.03 6.75
CA ASP A 37 -7.93 20.37 6.25
C ASP A 37 -6.72 21.30 6.36
N GLU A 38 -6.38 21.89 5.24
CA GLU A 38 -5.64 23.12 4.98
C GLU A 38 -4.29 23.42 5.68
N ASP A 39 -3.37 23.90 4.88
CA ASP A 39 -2.19 24.78 5.13
C ASP A 39 -1.08 24.33 6.09
N SER A 40 -1.30 23.49 7.07
CA SER A 40 -0.23 23.17 8.03
C SER A 40 0.74 22.08 7.55
N LEU A 41 0.45 21.35 6.47
CA LEU A 41 0.99 20.00 6.27
C LEU A 41 1.54 19.68 4.89
N LYS A 42 1.61 20.63 3.97
CA LYS A 42 2.36 20.50 2.70
C LYS A 42 3.88 20.36 2.99
N ARG A 43 4.24 19.23 3.61
CA ARG A 43 5.62 19.01 4.06
C ARG A 43 6.27 17.80 3.42
N GLU A 44 5.56 17.12 2.51
CA GLU A 44 6.14 16.02 1.76
C GLU A 44 7.39 16.51 1.00
N GLU A 45 7.33 17.68 0.37
CA GLU A 45 8.51 18.28 -0.25
C GLU A 45 9.68 18.47 0.73
N LYS A 46 9.39 18.88 1.96
CA LYS A 46 10.42 19.07 2.98
C LYS A 46 11.08 17.74 3.36
N ALA A 47 10.29 16.68 3.48
CA ALA A 47 10.82 15.35 3.78
C ALA A 47 11.61 14.78 2.59
N GLN A 48 11.10 14.96 1.36
CA GLN A 48 11.80 14.55 0.14
C GLN A 48 13.12 15.32 -0.04
N LYS A 49 13.14 16.63 0.18
CA LYS A 49 14.38 17.42 0.13
C LYS A 49 15.38 17.07 1.22
N TYR A 50 14.90 16.70 2.41
CA TYR A 50 15.76 16.19 3.47
C TYR A 50 16.45 14.88 3.03
N LEU A 51 15.67 13.93 2.51
CA LEU A 51 16.21 12.68 2.00
C LEU A 51 17.10 12.90 0.77
N GLN A 52 16.72 13.79 -0.16
CA GLN A 52 17.53 14.16 -1.33
C GLN A 52 18.94 14.59 -0.91
N LYS A 53 19.02 15.53 0.03
CA LYS A 53 20.32 15.99 0.53
C LYS A 53 21.16 14.83 1.09
N TYR A 54 20.53 13.92 1.82
CA TYR A 54 21.21 12.78 2.39
C TYR A 54 21.74 11.82 1.31
N LEU A 55 20.96 11.61 0.23
CA LEU A 55 21.38 10.81 -0.93
C LEU A 55 22.48 11.53 -1.73
N ASP A 56 22.37 12.85 -1.95
CA ASP A 56 23.41 13.64 -2.64
C ASP A 56 24.75 13.57 -1.90
N ASP A 57 24.75 13.68 -0.56
CA ASP A 57 25.95 13.54 0.28
C ASP A 57 26.57 12.12 0.14
N MET A 58 25.76 11.11 -0.15
CA MET A 58 26.23 9.77 -0.51
C MET A 58 26.65 9.63 -1.98
N GLY A 59 26.50 10.65 -2.82
CA GLY A 59 26.90 10.68 -4.21
C GLY A 59 25.91 10.02 -5.17
N PHE A 60 24.63 9.98 -4.81
CA PHE A 60 23.56 9.70 -5.77
C PHE A 60 23.42 10.84 -6.77
N GLU A 61 23.01 10.50 -7.99
CA GLU A 61 22.45 11.43 -8.95
C GLU A 61 20.95 11.53 -8.68
N THR A 62 20.48 12.66 -8.10
CA THR A 62 19.09 12.77 -7.66
C THR A 62 18.28 13.77 -8.46
N GLU A 63 16.98 13.57 -8.54
CA GLU A 63 16.01 14.51 -9.10
C GLU A 63 14.69 14.47 -8.34
N LEU A 64 13.99 15.62 -8.30
CA LEU A 64 12.62 15.73 -7.79
C LEU A 64 11.67 15.89 -8.99
N THR A 65 10.62 15.06 -9.04
CA THR A 65 9.61 15.09 -10.09
C THR A 65 8.23 15.24 -9.47
N TYR A 66 7.37 16.04 -10.09
CA TYR A 66 6.02 16.31 -9.58
C TYR A 66 5.02 15.53 -10.43
N PRO A 67 4.17 14.66 -9.85
CA PRO A 67 3.09 14.03 -10.60
C PRO A 67 2.17 15.09 -11.22
N ASP A 68 1.78 14.90 -12.48
CA ASP A 68 0.85 15.78 -13.20
C ASP A 68 -0.22 14.94 -13.92
N ALA A 69 -1.48 15.12 -13.53
CA ALA A 69 -2.59 14.40 -14.11
C ALA A 69 -2.74 14.65 -15.63
N HIS A 70 -2.33 15.83 -16.14
CA HIS A 70 -2.39 16.12 -17.57
C HIS A 70 -1.33 15.34 -18.35
N GLU A 71 -0.13 15.18 -17.79
CA GLU A 71 0.94 14.38 -18.40
C GLU A 71 0.61 12.89 -18.33
N LEU A 72 -0.13 12.47 -17.28
CA LEU A 72 -0.52 11.09 -17.05
C LEU A 72 -1.89 10.71 -17.63
N ILE A 73 -2.48 11.56 -18.50
CA ILE A 73 -3.83 11.35 -19.05
C ILE A 73 -4.01 10.02 -19.79
N GLU A 74 -2.95 9.47 -20.37
CA GLU A 74 -2.99 8.16 -21.02
C GLU A 74 -3.25 7.00 -20.04
N TYR A 75 -3.02 7.22 -18.75
CA TYR A 75 -3.23 6.27 -17.66
C TYR A 75 -4.57 6.45 -16.93
N LYS A 76 -5.49 7.26 -17.47
CA LYS A 76 -6.77 7.61 -16.83
C LYS A 76 -7.66 6.42 -16.47
N ASP A 77 -7.48 5.29 -17.15
CA ASP A 77 -8.22 4.04 -16.90
C ASP A 77 -7.39 3.03 -16.10
N MET A 78 -6.28 3.46 -15.50
CA MET A 78 -5.40 2.65 -14.66
C MET A 78 -5.60 3.00 -13.17
N ALA A 79 -5.25 2.07 -12.29
CA ALA A 79 -5.20 2.36 -10.86
C ALA A 79 -4.27 3.55 -10.57
N GLY A 80 -4.49 4.26 -9.47
CA GLY A 80 -3.66 5.40 -9.05
C GLY A 80 -3.80 6.67 -9.89
N TYR A 81 -4.58 6.70 -10.96
CA TYR A 81 -4.85 7.95 -11.66
C TYR A 81 -5.92 8.75 -10.92
N CYS A 82 -5.48 9.77 -10.19
CA CYS A 82 -6.32 10.63 -9.35
C CYS A 82 -6.26 12.09 -9.87
N PRO A 83 -7.06 12.47 -10.89
CA PRO A 83 -6.97 13.77 -11.54
C PRO A 83 -7.38 14.95 -10.64
N ASP A 84 -8.11 14.68 -9.57
CA ASP A 84 -8.54 15.69 -8.59
C ASP A 84 -7.49 15.94 -7.50
N HIS A 85 -6.39 15.16 -7.51
CA HIS A 85 -5.27 15.34 -6.59
C HIS A 85 -4.32 16.43 -7.08
N THR A 86 -3.82 17.25 -6.16
CA THR A 86 -2.86 18.31 -6.46
C THR A 86 -1.48 17.92 -5.94
N PHE A 87 -0.45 18.21 -6.74
CA PHE A 87 0.93 17.83 -6.46
C PHE A 87 1.89 19.03 -6.37
N GLU A 88 1.36 20.22 -6.19
CA GLU A 88 2.16 21.40 -5.89
C GLU A 88 2.85 21.20 -4.54
N GLU A 89 4.18 21.33 -4.49
CA GLU A 89 5.02 21.05 -3.32
C GLU A 89 4.97 19.58 -2.81
N ARG A 90 4.61 18.64 -3.69
CA ARG A 90 4.53 17.20 -3.39
C ARG A 90 5.32 16.37 -4.43
N PRO A 91 6.65 16.48 -4.47
CA PRO A 91 7.46 15.74 -5.45
C PRO A 91 7.72 14.30 -5.03
N ASN A 92 7.86 13.43 -6.04
CA ASN A 92 8.63 12.22 -5.91
C ASN A 92 10.12 12.56 -5.89
N LEU A 93 10.92 11.73 -5.22
CA LEU A 93 12.38 11.77 -5.30
C LEU A 93 12.86 10.49 -6.00
N TYR A 94 13.66 10.66 -7.03
CA TYR A 94 14.39 9.58 -7.67
C TYR A 94 15.88 9.81 -7.59
N GLY A 95 16.65 8.77 -7.28
CA GLY A 95 18.11 8.84 -7.18
C GLY A 95 18.77 7.57 -7.68
N VAL A 96 19.97 7.71 -8.24
CA VAL A 96 20.79 6.60 -8.75
C VAL A 96 22.20 6.68 -8.18
N LEU A 97 22.61 5.64 -7.47
CA LEU A 97 24.01 5.38 -7.15
C LEU A 97 24.56 4.42 -8.18
N ARG A 98 25.49 4.91 -9.01
CA ARG A 98 26.05 4.13 -10.12
C ARG A 98 26.96 3.02 -9.62
N GLY A 99 26.72 1.81 -10.13
CA GLY A 99 27.65 0.71 -10.05
C GLY A 99 28.86 0.92 -10.95
N VAL A 100 29.90 0.12 -10.77
CA VAL A 100 31.16 0.24 -11.54
C VAL A 100 31.27 -0.81 -12.65
N GLY A 101 30.23 -1.63 -12.87
CA GLY A 101 30.24 -2.73 -13.86
C GLY A 101 28.87 -3.02 -14.47
N GLU A 102 28.74 -4.16 -15.10
CA GLU A 102 27.52 -4.66 -15.71
C GLU A 102 26.78 -5.62 -14.75
N GLY A 103 26.43 -5.14 -13.57
CA GLY A 103 25.61 -5.86 -12.60
C GLY A 103 24.12 -5.52 -12.74
N LYS A 104 23.28 -6.33 -12.11
CA LYS A 104 21.83 -6.08 -12.05
C LYS A 104 21.53 -4.86 -11.15
N SER A 105 20.58 -4.04 -11.55
CA SER A 105 20.14 -2.90 -10.77
C SER A 105 19.03 -3.28 -9.80
N LEU A 106 18.99 -2.59 -8.64
CA LEU A 106 17.93 -2.73 -7.64
C LEU A 106 17.28 -1.38 -7.37
N MET A 107 15.96 -1.34 -7.44
CA MET A 107 15.15 -0.21 -6.95
C MET A 107 14.79 -0.48 -5.48
N LEU A 108 14.97 0.52 -4.64
CA LEU A 108 14.45 0.60 -3.29
C LEU A 108 13.37 1.67 -3.29
N SER A 109 12.14 1.31 -2.97
CA SER A 109 10.99 2.20 -3.06
C SER A 109 10.23 2.29 -1.74
N GLY A 110 9.51 3.40 -1.56
CA GLY A 110 8.63 3.63 -0.43
C GLY A 110 7.91 4.96 -0.53
N HIS A 111 6.79 5.10 0.18
CA HIS A 111 6.04 6.35 0.20
C HIS A 111 6.46 7.25 1.36
N MET A 112 6.52 8.56 1.08
CA MET A 112 6.93 9.58 2.06
C MET A 112 5.73 10.15 2.81
N ASP A 113 4.55 10.11 2.21
CA ASP A 113 3.32 10.55 2.85
C ASP A 113 2.91 9.61 3.99
N VAL A 114 2.13 10.15 4.91
CA VAL A 114 1.56 9.42 6.04
C VAL A 114 0.10 9.82 6.24
N VAL A 115 -0.70 8.95 6.83
CA VAL A 115 -2.08 9.30 7.20
C VAL A 115 -2.12 10.33 8.33
N GLN A 116 -3.29 10.90 8.55
CA GLN A 116 -3.55 11.78 9.69
C GLN A 116 -3.16 11.14 11.03
N THR A 117 -2.79 11.98 11.99
CA THR A 117 -2.35 11.49 13.30
C THR A 117 -3.49 10.94 14.14
N GLY A 118 -4.70 11.50 13.97
CA GLY A 118 -5.82 11.17 14.83
C GLY A 118 -5.63 11.73 16.25
N SER A 119 -6.26 11.08 17.23
CA SER A 119 -6.25 11.50 18.64
C SER A 119 -5.69 10.40 19.55
N LYS A 120 -5.43 10.73 20.82
CA LYS A 120 -5.03 9.82 21.90
C LYS A 120 -3.56 9.37 21.86
N TRP A 121 -2.68 10.13 21.24
CA TRP A 121 -1.25 9.91 21.34
C TRP A 121 -0.75 10.22 22.77
N THR A 122 0.12 9.35 23.31
CA THR A 122 0.86 9.59 24.55
C THR A 122 2.24 10.18 24.28
N HIS A 123 2.80 9.95 23.08
CA HIS A 123 3.98 10.61 22.52
C HIS A 123 3.55 11.62 21.45
N ASP A 124 4.27 12.72 21.27
CA ASP A 124 4.01 13.61 20.13
C ASP A 124 4.23 12.82 18.82
N PRO A 125 3.25 12.76 17.90
CA PRO A 125 3.34 11.96 16.68
C PRO A 125 4.51 12.31 15.76
N PHE A 126 5.12 13.47 15.95
CA PHE A 126 6.29 13.91 15.18
C PHE A 126 7.52 14.20 16.06
N SER A 127 7.61 13.62 17.25
CA SER A 127 8.78 13.77 18.12
C SER A 127 9.95 12.87 17.71
N GLY A 128 9.69 11.68 17.18
CA GLY A 128 10.69 10.64 17.01
C GLY A 128 11.27 10.20 18.36
N ASP A 129 10.44 10.10 19.41
CA ASP A 129 10.86 9.73 20.75
C ASP A 129 11.45 8.31 20.77
N LEU A 130 12.62 8.18 21.38
CA LEU A 130 13.25 6.89 21.65
C LEU A 130 13.03 6.52 23.13
N VAL A 131 12.17 5.55 23.38
CA VAL A 131 11.82 5.09 24.72
C VAL A 131 11.84 3.57 24.77
N ASP A 132 12.57 2.99 25.72
CA ASP A 132 12.64 1.54 25.93
C ASP A 132 12.93 0.72 24.65
N GLY A 133 13.84 1.20 23.80
CA GLY A 133 14.21 0.53 22.55
C GLY A 133 13.19 0.67 21.40
N LYS A 134 12.22 1.57 21.55
CA LYS A 134 11.17 1.85 20.55
C LYS A 134 11.27 3.30 20.08
N ILE A 135 11.12 3.51 18.78
CA ILE A 135 11.06 4.83 18.16
C ILE A 135 9.61 5.11 17.82
N TYR A 136 9.04 6.09 18.52
CA TYR A 136 7.63 6.49 18.36
C TYR A 136 7.48 7.60 17.33
N GLY A 137 6.46 7.51 16.50
CA GLY A 137 6.07 8.56 15.58
C GLY A 137 5.16 8.07 14.46
N ARG A 138 4.33 8.97 13.91
CA ARG A 138 3.55 8.69 12.71
C ARG A 138 4.50 8.46 11.52
N GLY A 139 4.36 7.31 10.84
CA GLY A 139 5.25 6.86 9.79
C GLY A 139 6.43 6.01 10.29
N ALA A 140 6.54 5.76 11.61
CA ALA A 140 7.59 4.89 12.13
C ALA A 140 7.48 3.47 11.56
N VAL A 141 6.25 2.99 11.41
CA VAL A 141 5.94 1.71 10.76
C VAL A 141 5.61 1.93 9.30
N ASP A 142 4.76 2.90 8.98
CA ASP A 142 4.16 3.07 7.66
C ASP A 142 4.44 4.47 7.06
N MET A 143 5.52 4.63 6.18
CA MET A 143 6.58 3.64 6.03
C MET A 143 7.98 4.30 6.06
N LYS A 144 8.13 5.44 6.78
CA LYS A 144 9.43 6.14 6.91
C LYS A 144 10.50 5.28 7.59
N GLY A 145 10.09 4.34 8.48
CA GLY A 145 11.00 3.35 9.04
C GLY A 145 11.68 2.51 7.96
N GLY A 146 10.90 2.06 6.98
CA GLY A 146 11.38 1.35 5.79
C GLY A 146 12.29 2.22 4.93
N ILE A 147 11.89 3.47 4.64
CA ILE A 147 12.72 4.44 3.88
C ILE A 147 14.06 4.68 4.57
N ALA A 148 14.04 4.86 5.88
CA ALA A 148 15.26 5.05 6.64
C ALA A 148 16.15 3.80 6.63
N ALA A 149 15.54 2.60 6.75
CA ALA A 149 16.29 1.35 6.73
C ALA A 149 16.98 1.10 5.38
N MET A 150 16.27 1.27 4.25
CA MET A 150 16.87 1.11 2.93
C MET A 150 17.98 2.12 2.65
N THR A 151 17.81 3.36 3.11
CA THR A 151 18.80 4.42 2.95
C THR A 151 20.05 4.14 3.77
N ALA A 152 19.88 3.71 5.02
CA ALA A 152 20.99 3.32 5.90
C ALA A 152 21.75 2.08 5.39
N ALA A 153 21.06 1.13 4.75
CA ALA A 153 21.68 -0.04 4.13
C ALA A 153 22.66 0.36 3.00
N VAL A 154 22.24 1.27 2.13
CA VAL A 154 23.12 1.79 1.07
C VAL A 154 24.30 2.57 1.66
N LYS A 155 24.06 3.38 2.69
CA LYS A 155 25.13 4.11 3.40
C LYS A 155 26.15 3.17 3.99
N ALA A 156 25.71 2.12 4.67
CA ALA A 156 26.60 1.12 5.27
C ALA A 156 27.50 0.44 4.23
N ILE A 157 26.96 0.06 3.07
CA ILE A 157 27.71 -0.53 1.96
C ILE A 157 28.77 0.47 1.47
N LYS A 158 28.36 1.71 1.20
CA LYS A 158 29.26 2.72 0.66
C LYS A 158 30.39 3.08 1.62
N GLU A 159 30.07 3.34 2.88
CA GLU A 159 31.06 3.74 3.89
C GLU A 159 31.98 2.58 4.31
N SER A 160 31.54 1.33 4.12
CA SER A 160 32.40 0.14 4.22
C SER A 160 33.38 0.02 3.05
N GLY A 161 33.38 0.95 2.10
CA GLY A 161 34.29 0.98 0.96
C GLY A 161 33.98 -0.08 -0.12
N ILE A 162 32.79 -0.66 -0.10
CA ILE A 162 32.35 -1.68 -1.06
C ILE A 162 31.88 -0.98 -2.33
N LYS A 163 32.29 -1.53 -3.48
CA LYS A 163 31.80 -1.10 -4.79
C LYS A 163 30.90 -2.17 -5.37
N LEU A 164 29.75 -1.77 -5.86
CA LEU A 164 28.79 -2.65 -6.52
C LEU A 164 28.99 -2.64 -8.02
N ARG A 165 28.67 -3.75 -8.68
CA ARG A 165 28.69 -3.85 -10.15
C ARG A 165 27.41 -3.22 -10.73
N GLY A 166 26.25 -3.49 -10.15
CA GLY A 166 24.96 -2.93 -10.56
C GLY A 166 24.60 -1.62 -9.86
N ASP A 167 23.69 -0.87 -10.47
CA ASP A 167 23.18 0.38 -9.91
C ASP A 167 22.22 0.11 -8.75
N VAL A 168 22.29 0.94 -7.69
CA VAL A 168 21.24 1.05 -6.67
C VAL A 168 20.43 2.30 -6.95
N LYS A 169 19.12 2.14 -7.03
CA LYS A 169 18.17 3.21 -7.31
C LYS A 169 17.26 3.39 -6.11
N VAL A 170 16.93 4.62 -5.79
CA VAL A 170 15.97 4.97 -4.75
C VAL A 170 14.84 5.73 -5.40
N GLY A 171 13.59 5.28 -5.15
CA GLY A 171 12.40 5.96 -5.61
C GLY A 171 11.45 6.17 -4.44
N THR A 172 11.42 7.38 -3.84
CA THR A 172 10.41 7.68 -2.83
C THR A 172 9.29 8.52 -3.42
N VAL A 173 8.06 8.12 -3.14
CA VAL A 173 6.86 8.65 -3.76
C VAL A 173 5.98 9.38 -2.76
N VAL A 174 5.01 10.10 -3.29
CA VAL A 174 3.93 10.76 -2.55
C VAL A 174 2.61 10.11 -2.93
N ASP A 175 1.57 10.33 -2.12
CA ASP A 175 0.19 9.99 -2.44
C ASP A 175 -0.16 8.47 -2.41
N GLU A 176 0.67 7.63 -1.81
CA GLU A 176 0.35 6.21 -1.69
C GLU A 176 -0.91 6.00 -0.83
N GLU A 177 -0.95 6.66 0.32
CA GLU A 177 -2.02 6.56 1.32
C GLU A 177 -3.40 7.05 0.81
N ALA A 178 -3.43 7.82 -0.27
CA ALA A 178 -4.66 8.41 -0.80
C ALA A 178 -4.99 8.03 -2.26
N GLY A 179 -4.10 7.32 -2.97
CA GLY A 179 -4.41 6.98 -4.35
C GLY A 179 -3.31 6.34 -5.18
N GLY A 180 -2.03 6.56 -4.86
CA GLY A 180 -0.89 5.96 -5.57
C GLY A 180 -0.45 6.68 -6.84
N MET A 181 -0.84 7.94 -7.04
CA MET A 181 -0.44 8.70 -8.25
C MET A 181 1.06 8.98 -8.29
N GLY A 182 1.74 9.01 -7.13
CA GLY A 182 3.18 9.12 -7.06
C GLY A 182 3.90 7.98 -7.75
N THR A 183 3.54 6.74 -7.43
CA THR A 183 4.14 5.55 -8.03
C THR A 183 3.73 5.39 -9.49
N LEU A 184 2.49 5.73 -9.85
CA LEU A 184 2.10 5.82 -11.26
C LEU A 184 3.03 6.75 -12.05
N ALA A 185 3.29 7.97 -11.54
CA ALA A 185 4.17 8.93 -12.19
C ALA A 185 5.61 8.39 -12.29
N LEU A 186 6.14 7.77 -11.23
CA LEU A 186 7.47 7.15 -11.25
C LEU A 186 7.59 6.12 -12.37
N VAL A 187 6.60 5.25 -12.49
CA VAL A 187 6.59 4.21 -13.53
C VAL A 187 6.35 4.79 -14.92
N ALA A 188 5.45 5.76 -15.05
CA ALA A 188 5.13 6.42 -16.33
C ALA A 188 6.34 7.19 -16.90
N HIS A 189 7.12 7.84 -16.05
CA HIS A 189 8.37 8.52 -16.45
C HIS A 189 9.49 7.55 -16.88
N GLY A 190 9.25 6.25 -16.80
CA GLY A 190 10.18 5.27 -17.31
C GLY A 190 11.30 4.88 -16.36
N TYR A 191 11.22 5.23 -15.08
CA TYR A 191 12.17 4.75 -14.09
C TYR A 191 12.04 3.23 -13.92
N ARG A 192 13.14 2.50 -14.12
CA ARG A 192 13.18 1.04 -14.18
C ARG A 192 14.41 0.50 -13.43
N ALA A 193 14.27 -0.74 -12.96
CA ALA A 193 15.37 -1.56 -12.43
C ALA A 193 15.11 -3.03 -12.77
N ASP A 194 16.11 -3.89 -12.55
CA ASP A 194 15.97 -5.34 -12.78
C ASP A 194 15.17 -6.03 -11.67
N ALA A 195 15.04 -5.37 -10.49
CA ALA A 195 14.17 -5.77 -9.39
C ALA A 195 13.83 -4.57 -8.49
N CYS A 196 12.82 -4.74 -7.64
CA CYS A 196 12.39 -3.71 -6.68
C CYS A 196 12.12 -4.31 -5.30
N ILE A 197 12.53 -3.60 -4.25
CA ILE A 197 12.04 -3.79 -2.87
C ILE A 197 11.21 -2.56 -2.51
N ILE A 198 9.97 -2.78 -2.08
CA ILE A 198 9.17 -1.75 -1.41
C ILE A 198 9.26 -2.03 0.08
N THR A 199 9.69 -1.02 0.84
CA THR A 199 10.02 -1.21 2.26
C THR A 199 8.82 -1.03 3.18
N GLU A 200 7.63 -1.56 2.74
CA GLU A 200 6.41 -1.66 3.53
C GLU A 200 6.59 -2.53 4.79
N PRO A 201 5.85 -2.24 5.86
CA PRO A 201 5.97 -2.97 7.12
C PRO A 201 5.50 -4.42 6.96
N THR A 202 6.43 -5.35 6.95
CA THR A 202 6.17 -6.79 6.83
C THR A 202 6.63 -7.57 8.06
N HIS A 203 7.08 -6.89 9.10
CA HIS A 203 7.72 -7.52 10.26
C HIS A 203 8.88 -8.43 9.83
N LEU A 204 9.67 -7.95 8.87
CA LEU A 204 10.77 -8.66 8.18
C LEU A 204 10.35 -9.94 7.44
N ASN A 205 9.07 -10.23 7.29
CA ASN A 205 8.62 -11.32 6.42
C ASN A 205 8.79 -10.93 4.95
N LEU A 206 9.06 -11.91 4.11
CA LEU A 206 9.17 -11.70 2.67
C LEU A 206 7.78 -11.77 2.05
N ALA A 207 7.27 -10.63 1.57
CA ALA A 207 5.95 -10.56 0.96
C ALA A 207 6.05 -10.42 -0.58
N PRO A 208 5.99 -11.54 -1.32
CA PRO A 208 6.09 -11.55 -2.78
C PRO A 208 4.75 -11.29 -3.47
N LEU A 209 3.70 -10.97 -2.72
CA LEU A 209 2.35 -10.77 -3.22
C LEU A 209 1.66 -9.69 -2.37
N CYS A 210 0.92 -8.80 -3.02
CA CYS A 210 -0.09 -7.95 -2.39
C CYS A 210 -1.45 -8.14 -3.07
N ARG A 211 -2.54 -7.86 -2.34
CA ARG A 211 -3.91 -7.88 -2.87
C ARG A 211 -4.23 -6.60 -3.62
N GLY A 212 -5.13 -6.73 -4.61
CA GLY A 212 -5.87 -5.60 -5.14
C GLY A 212 -7.10 -5.31 -4.29
N ILE A 213 -7.56 -4.08 -4.32
CA ILE A 213 -8.71 -3.59 -3.56
C ILE A 213 -9.73 -2.97 -4.49
N LEU A 214 -11.00 -3.31 -4.26
CA LEU A 214 -12.15 -2.68 -4.89
C LEU A 214 -13.04 -2.07 -3.81
N TRP A 215 -13.33 -0.78 -3.91
CA TRP A 215 -14.39 -0.17 -3.13
C TRP A 215 -15.59 0.10 -4.01
N GLY A 216 -16.74 -0.31 -3.54
CA GLY A 216 -17.99 -0.09 -4.23
C GLY A 216 -19.10 0.36 -3.29
N LYS A 217 -20.03 1.13 -3.85
CA LYS A 217 -21.26 1.54 -3.19
C LYS A 217 -22.43 0.80 -3.84
N LEU A 218 -23.04 -0.11 -3.09
CA LEU A 218 -24.26 -0.79 -3.50
C LEU A 218 -25.47 0.08 -3.12
N ILE A 219 -26.28 0.44 -4.10
CA ILE A 219 -27.44 1.32 -3.95
C ILE A 219 -28.71 0.53 -4.25
N ILE A 220 -29.63 0.58 -3.30
CA ILE A 220 -30.89 -0.15 -3.35
C ILE A 220 -32.02 0.86 -3.18
N GLU A 221 -32.90 0.91 -4.18
CA GLU A 221 -34.06 1.78 -4.16
C GLU A 221 -35.25 1.06 -3.51
N GLY A 222 -35.96 1.80 -2.68
CA GLY A 222 -37.24 1.44 -2.11
C GLY A 222 -38.33 2.43 -2.51
N ARG A 223 -39.36 2.52 -1.71
CA ARG A 223 -40.43 3.52 -1.85
C ARG A 223 -40.93 3.92 -0.47
N ALA A 224 -40.85 5.20 -0.14
CA ALA A 224 -41.36 5.73 1.12
C ALA A 224 -42.85 5.52 1.31
N GLY A 225 -43.27 5.44 2.56
CA GLY A 225 -44.64 5.37 3.01
C GLY A 225 -44.66 5.37 4.53
N HIS A 226 -45.83 5.66 5.13
CA HIS A 226 -45.94 5.76 6.59
C HIS A 226 -45.86 4.35 7.22
N ILE A 227 -44.92 4.14 8.15
CA ILE A 227 -44.61 2.81 8.70
C ILE A 227 -45.72 2.23 9.59
N GLU A 228 -46.51 3.08 10.21
CA GLU A 228 -47.59 2.71 11.13
C GLU A 228 -48.96 2.50 10.45
N LEU A 229 -49.07 2.81 9.16
CA LEU A 229 -50.29 2.68 8.41
C LEU A 229 -50.32 1.41 7.56
N GLU A 230 -51.52 0.91 7.23
CA GLU A 230 -51.69 -0.14 6.27
C GLU A 230 -51.08 0.28 4.94
N ARG A 231 -50.30 -0.61 4.32
CA ARG A 231 -49.71 -0.36 3.01
C ARG A 231 -50.39 -1.20 1.91
N ASP A 232 -50.60 -0.55 0.80
CA ASP A 232 -51.02 -1.22 -0.42
C ASP A 232 -49.92 -2.15 -0.97
N ASP A 233 -50.29 -3.06 -1.87
CA ASP A 233 -49.33 -3.81 -2.65
C ASP A 233 -48.42 -2.86 -3.42
N TRP A 234 -47.13 -3.16 -3.45
CA TRP A 234 -46.15 -2.28 -4.09
C TRP A 234 -46.43 -2.04 -5.57
N ARG A 235 -47.10 -3.02 -6.27
CA ARG A 235 -47.54 -2.87 -7.66
C ARG A 235 -48.69 -1.86 -7.81
N ALA A 236 -49.44 -1.64 -6.74
CA ALA A 236 -50.48 -0.62 -6.65
C ALA A 236 -49.95 0.74 -6.10
N GLY A 237 -48.63 0.87 -5.94
CA GLY A 237 -47.99 2.08 -5.43
C GLY A 237 -47.64 2.05 -3.94
N GLY A 238 -47.86 0.93 -3.26
CA GLY A 238 -47.53 0.77 -1.83
C GLY A 238 -46.03 0.89 -1.53
N ALA A 239 -45.71 1.23 -0.28
CA ALA A 239 -44.34 1.41 0.19
C ALA A 239 -43.50 0.13 0.09
N VAL A 240 -42.20 0.30 -0.15
CA VAL A 240 -41.19 -0.77 -0.15
C VAL A 240 -40.00 -0.31 0.68
N ASP A 241 -39.66 -1.08 1.69
CA ASP A 241 -38.55 -0.75 2.58
C ASP A 241 -37.21 -1.16 1.95
N ALA A 242 -36.37 -0.16 1.68
CA ALA A 242 -35.03 -0.39 1.16
C ALA A 242 -34.14 -1.12 2.18
N ILE A 243 -34.39 -1.00 3.48
CA ILE A 243 -33.66 -1.73 4.53
C ILE A 243 -33.92 -3.23 4.41
N ASP A 244 -35.20 -3.63 4.25
CA ASP A 244 -35.56 -5.05 4.04
C ASP A 244 -34.89 -5.61 2.77
N LYS A 245 -34.83 -4.81 1.71
CA LYS A 245 -34.20 -5.22 0.45
C LYS A 245 -32.67 -5.30 0.57
N ALA A 246 -32.05 -4.39 1.31
CA ALA A 246 -30.63 -4.44 1.62
C ALA A 246 -30.30 -5.68 2.46
N ALA A 247 -31.04 -5.92 3.53
CA ALA A 247 -30.86 -7.11 4.37
C ALA A 247 -30.99 -8.42 3.56
N TYR A 248 -31.94 -8.47 2.61
CA TYR A 248 -32.12 -9.62 1.72
C TYR A 248 -30.88 -9.90 0.86
N ILE A 249 -30.21 -8.87 0.35
CA ILE A 249 -28.99 -9.00 -0.43
C ILE A 249 -27.81 -9.35 0.48
N LEU A 250 -27.66 -8.67 1.61
CA LEU A 250 -26.58 -8.91 2.57
C LEU A 250 -26.51 -10.36 3.03
N ASP A 251 -27.66 -10.96 3.35
CA ASP A 251 -27.75 -12.36 3.79
C ASP A 251 -27.15 -13.35 2.77
N ARG A 252 -27.11 -13.00 1.49
CA ARG A 252 -26.55 -13.83 0.42
C ARG A 252 -25.05 -13.69 0.25
N PHE A 253 -24.46 -12.60 0.71
CA PHE A 253 -23.01 -12.41 0.60
C PHE A 253 -22.19 -13.36 1.49
N ASP A 254 -22.78 -13.96 2.50
CA ASP A 254 -22.11 -15.02 3.26
C ASP A 254 -21.81 -16.25 2.39
N GLU A 255 -22.73 -16.61 1.48
CA GLU A 255 -22.49 -17.71 0.55
C GLU A 255 -21.50 -17.33 -0.55
N PHE A 256 -21.51 -16.07 -1.01
CA PHE A 256 -20.54 -15.53 -1.94
C PHE A 256 -19.11 -15.60 -1.37
N ASN A 257 -18.93 -15.15 -0.14
CA ASN A 257 -17.64 -15.23 0.53
C ASN A 257 -17.17 -16.68 0.78
N LYS A 258 -18.08 -17.63 1.05
CA LYS A 258 -17.73 -19.04 1.16
C LYS A 258 -17.17 -19.62 -0.14
N ASP A 259 -17.68 -19.20 -1.31
CA ASP A 259 -17.12 -19.58 -2.60
C ASP A 259 -15.72 -18.99 -2.78
N TRP A 260 -15.53 -17.73 -2.37
CA TRP A 260 -14.24 -17.06 -2.43
C TRP A 260 -13.18 -17.67 -1.49
N GLU A 261 -13.56 -18.33 -0.40
CA GLU A 261 -12.63 -19.09 0.44
C GLU A 261 -11.87 -20.17 -0.35
N PHE A 262 -12.45 -20.69 -1.41
CA PHE A 262 -11.84 -21.71 -2.27
C PHE A 262 -11.27 -21.13 -3.56
N THR A 263 -11.96 -20.16 -4.17
CA THR A 263 -11.61 -19.65 -5.50
C THR A 263 -10.63 -18.49 -5.45
N LYS A 264 -10.55 -17.75 -4.33
CA LYS A 264 -9.67 -16.60 -4.13
C LYS A 264 -8.73 -16.77 -2.93
N ALA A 265 -8.27 -18.01 -2.73
CA ALA A 265 -7.20 -18.34 -1.79
C ALA A 265 -5.85 -18.33 -2.50
N HIS A 266 -4.80 -17.98 -1.78
CA HIS A 266 -3.43 -18.01 -2.26
C HIS A 266 -2.46 -18.60 -1.23
N LYS A 267 -1.45 -19.35 -1.67
CA LYS A 267 -0.49 -20.05 -0.77
C LYS A 267 0.28 -19.13 0.17
N TYR A 268 0.42 -17.85 -0.19
CA TYR A 268 1.12 -16.85 0.63
C TYR A 268 0.17 -16.02 1.50
N LEU A 269 -1.13 -16.18 1.39
CA LEU A 269 -2.08 -15.38 2.16
C LEU A 269 -2.69 -16.22 3.30
N PRO A 270 -2.65 -15.74 4.55
CA PRO A 270 -3.21 -16.45 5.70
C PRO A 270 -4.74 -16.55 5.66
N ILE A 271 -5.38 -15.63 4.96
CA ILE A 271 -6.84 -15.59 4.75
C ILE A 271 -7.15 -15.35 3.27
N PRO A 272 -8.22 -15.96 2.72
CA PRO A 272 -8.68 -15.70 1.36
C PRO A 272 -9.12 -14.25 1.16
N CYS A 273 -9.27 -13.82 -0.10
CA CYS A 273 -9.95 -12.56 -0.40
C CYS A 273 -11.42 -12.63 0.03
N GLN A 274 -11.97 -11.50 0.44
CA GLN A 274 -13.34 -11.38 0.94
C GLN A 274 -13.97 -10.09 0.42
N LEU A 275 -15.30 -10.05 0.41
CA LEU A 275 -16.07 -8.83 0.30
C LEU A 275 -16.70 -8.53 1.66
N LYS A 276 -16.47 -7.33 2.20
CA LYS A 276 -17.01 -6.88 3.49
C LYS A 276 -17.68 -5.53 3.37
N PHE A 277 -18.87 -5.41 3.94
CA PHE A 277 -19.54 -4.11 4.04
C PHE A 277 -19.01 -3.34 5.23
N ALA A 278 -18.59 -2.10 4.97
CA ALA A 278 -18.00 -1.20 5.96
C ALA A 278 -19.01 -0.17 6.48
N GLN A 279 -19.98 0.24 5.63
CA GLN A 279 -20.95 1.27 5.97
C GLN A 279 -22.33 0.88 5.46
N PHE A 280 -23.37 1.29 6.19
CA PHE A 280 -24.75 1.11 5.80
C PHE A 280 -25.58 2.32 6.24
N ASP A 281 -26.05 3.10 5.26
CA ASP A 281 -26.91 4.26 5.45
C ASP A 281 -28.27 4.00 4.82
N ALA A 282 -29.38 4.25 5.54
CA ALA A 282 -30.72 4.04 5.00
C ALA A 282 -31.78 4.88 5.71
N GLY A 283 -32.78 5.31 4.93
CA GLY A 283 -33.93 6.03 5.40
C GLY A 283 -33.62 7.49 5.79
N GLU A 284 -34.69 8.27 5.98
CA GLU A 284 -34.59 9.71 6.28
C GLU A 284 -35.36 10.10 7.54
N PHE A 285 -36.41 9.34 7.85
CA PHE A 285 -37.34 9.71 8.93
C PHE A 285 -37.89 8.49 9.68
N PRO A 286 -37.98 8.52 11.03
CA PRO A 286 -38.32 7.36 11.86
C PRO A 286 -39.72 6.75 11.63
N THR A 287 -40.65 7.50 11.05
CA THR A 287 -42.03 7.01 10.76
C THR A 287 -42.26 6.73 9.29
N ALA A 288 -41.20 6.62 8.49
CA ALA A 288 -41.30 6.29 7.09
C ALA A 288 -40.47 5.04 6.74
N PHE A 289 -40.99 4.19 5.85
CA PHE A 289 -40.18 3.16 5.21
C PHE A 289 -39.04 3.81 4.44
N ALA A 290 -37.84 3.22 4.50
CA ALA A 290 -36.69 3.73 3.79
C ALA A 290 -36.91 3.67 2.27
N ASN A 291 -36.78 4.81 1.61
CA ASN A 291 -36.87 4.93 0.16
C ASN A 291 -35.57 4.57 -0.55
N ARG A 292 -34.46 4.51 0.19
CA ARG A 292 -33.11 4.21 -0.32
C ARG A 292 -32.23 3.64 0.78
N ALA A 293 -31.36 2.71 0.40
CA ALA A 293 -30.26 2.22 1.21
C ALA A 293 -28.96 2.27 0.38
N GLU A 294 -27.88 2.68 1.02
CA GLU A 294 -26.53 2.72 0.47
C GLU A 294 -25.59 1.94 1.36
N LEU A 295 -24.83 1.03 0.76
CA LEU A 295 -23.85 0.20 1.45
C LEU A 295 -22.51 0.34 0.78
N ILE A 296 -21.47 0.74 1.55
CA ILE A 296 -20.10 0.75 1.05
C ILE A 296 -19.42 -0.55 1.45
N PHE A 297 -18.74 -1.16 0.50
CA PHE A 297 -17.99 -2.40 0.70
C PHE A 297 -16.56 -2.29 0.21
N ASP A 298 -15.69 -3.07 0.84
CA ASP A 298 -14.35 -3.43 0.42
C ASP A 298 -14.36 -4.86 -0.11
N ALA A 299 -13.76 -5.09 -1.27
CA ALA A 299 -13.55 -6.41 -1.84
C ALA A 299 -12.11 -6.54 -2.31
N GLN A 300 -11.46 -7.67 -2.00
CA GLN A 300 -10.08 -7.90 -2.40
C GLN A 300 -10.04 -8.85 -3.60
N TYR A 301 -8.92 -8.81 -4.35
CA TYR A 301 -8.67 -9.74 -5.45
C TYR A 301 -7.19 -10.09 -5.60
N LEU A 302 -6.93 -11.14 -6.36
CA LEU A 302 -5.59 -11.70 -6.59
C LEU A 302 -5.05 -11.34 -7.99
N PRO A 303 -3.74 -11.43 -8.22
CA PRO A 303 -3.14 -11.16 -9.53
C PRO A 303 -3.74 -11.94 -10.70
N GLN A 304 -4.21 -13.18 -10.48
CA GLN A 304 -4.90 -13.98 -11.50
C GLN A 304 -6.28 -13.45 -11.88
N ASP A 305 -6.88 -12.65 -11.02
CA ASP A 305 -8.20 -12.04 -11.23
C ASP A 305 -8.14 -10.72 -12.01
N LYS A 306 -6.94 -10.20 -12.26
CA LYS A 306 -6.76 -8.97 -13.04
C LYS A 306 -7.31 -9.09 -14.44
N ASP A 307 -7.86 -8.00 -14.93
CA ASP A 307 -8.19 -7.83 -16.34
C ASP A 307 -6.93 -7.47 -17.18
N LYS A 308 -7.13 -7.18 -18.46
CA LYS A 308 -6.03 -6.80 -19.37
C LYS A 308 -5.34 -5.47 -19.02
N ASN A 309 -5.98 -4.63 -18.20
CA ASN A 309 -5.45 -3.34 -17.77
C ASN A 309 -4.75 -3.44 -16.40
N GLY A 310 -4.68 -4.64 -15.81
CA GLY A 310 -4.10 -4.85 -14.48
C GLY A 310 -5.08 -4.57 -13.33
N LEU A 311 -6.36 -4.35 -13.62
CA LEU A 311 -7.40 -3.93 -12.68
C LEU A 311 -8.36 -5.07 -12.34
N GLY A 312 -9.21 -4.84 -11.33
CA GLY A 312 -10.20 -5.80 -10.84
C GLY A 312 -11.47 -5.96 -11.70
N GLY A 313 -11.43 -5.62 -12.99
CA GLY A 313 -12.60 -5.64 -13.87
C GLY A 313 -13.35 -6.97 -13.93
N LYS A 314 -12.65 -8.10 -13.84
CA LYS A 314 -13.29 -9.43 -13.76
C LYS A 314 -14.06 -9.61 -12.45
N VAL A 315 -13.50 -9.13 -11.36
CA VAL A 315 -14.11 -9.25 -10.02
C VAL A 315 -15.28 -8.29 -9.86
N LYS A 316 -15.18 -7.08 -10.42
CA LYS A 316 -16.33 -6.16 -10.51
C LYS A 316 -17.52 -6.85 -11.18
N LYS A 317 -17.27 -7.48 -12.33
CA LYS A 317 -18.32 -8.20 -13.05
C LYS A 317 -18.87 -9.38 -12.25
N GLU A 318 -18.05 -10.13 -11.56
CA GLU A 318 -18.47 -11.25 -10.70
C GLU A 318 -19.42 -10.78 -9.58
N ILE A 319 -19.08 -9.65 -8.93
CA ILE A 319 -19.91 -9.03 -7.90
C ILE A 319 -21.23 -8.51 -8.49
N GLU A 320 -21.19 -7.84 -9.64
CA GLU A 320 -22.37 -7.34 -10.33
C GLU A 320 -23.31 -8.48 -10.75
N ASP A 321 -22.76 -9.55 -11.32
CA ASP A 321 -23.53 -10.73 -11.74
C ASP A 321 -24.16 -11.43 -10.52
N PHE A 322 -23.46 -11.51 -9.39
CA PHE A 322 -24.00 -12.05 -8.15
C PHE A 322 -25.17 -11.20 -7.63
N VAL A 323 -24.99 -9.88 -7.52
CA VAL A 323 -26.05 -8.96 -7.07
C VAL A 323 -27.27 -9.04 -8.00
N ALA A 324 -27.06 -9.08 -9.31
CA ALA A 324 -28.13 -9.24 -10.29
C ALA A 324 -28.85 -10.59 -10.14
N GLY A 325 -28.12 -11.67 -9.89
CA GLY A 325 -28.68 -13.00 -9.62
C GLY A 325 -29.57 -13.02 -8.38
N VAL A 326 -29.11 -12.40 -7.29
CA VAL A 326 -29.91 -12.26 -6.05
C VAL A 326 -31.15 -11.40 -6.31
N ALA A 327 -30.99 -10.26 -6.96
CA ALA A 327 -32.09 -9.35 -7.28
C ALA A 327 -33.19 -10.02 -8.13
N ALA A 328 -32.82 -10.89 -9.05
CA ALA A 328 -33.78 -11.61 -9.90
C ALA A 328 -34.72 -12.53 -9.11
N THR A 329 -34.39 -12.89 -7.86
CA THR A 329 -35.20 -13.75 -7.00
C THR A 329 -36.19 -12.96 -6.12
N ASP A 330 -36.09 -11.65 -6.03
CA ASP A 330 -37.05 -10.78 -5.32
C ASP A 330 -37.90 -10.00 -6.34
N PRO A 331 -39.25 -10.02 -6.23
CA PRO A 331 -40.12 -9.35 -7.20
C PRO A 331 -39.91 -7.85 -7.37
N TRP A 332 -39.59 -7.13 -6.28
CA TRP A 332 -39.30 -5.68 -6.35
C TRP A 332 -37.93 -5.42 -6.97
N LEU A 333 -36.89 -6.10 -6.48
CA LEU A 333 -35.52 -5.91 -6.95
C LEU A 333 -35.35 -6.30 -8.43
N LYS A 334 -36.14 -7.25 -8.91
CA LYS A 334 -36.19 -7.63 -10.33
C LYS A 334 -36.66 -6.48 -11.24
N GLU A 335 -37.60 -5.66 -10.76
CA GLU A 335 -38.13 -4.51 -11.50
C GLU A 335 -37.35 -3.22 -11.19
N ASN A 336 -36.69 -3.20 -10.03
CA ASN A 336 -35.86 -2.08 -9.55
C ASN A 336 -34.47 -2.60 -9.14
N PRO A 337 -33.63 -3.00 -10.11
CA PRO A 337 -32.37 -3.65 -9.82
C PRO A 337 -31.42 -2.73 -9.05
N PRO A 338 -30.72 -3.27 -8.04
CA PRO A 338 -29.64 -2.55 -7.37
C PRO A 338 -28.57 -2.13 -8.38
N ARG A 339 -27.88 -1.04 -8.07
CA ARG A 339 -26.73 -0.58 -8.86
C ARG A 339 -25.49 -0.48 -7.99
N ILE A 340 -24.34 -0.69 -8.58
CA ILE A 340 -23.04 -0.52 -7.94
C ILE A 340 -22.35 0.69 -8.57
N GLU A 341 -21.92 1.62 -7.73
CA GLU A 341 -21.01 2.70 -8.09
C GLU A 341 -19.61 2.31 -7.58
N TRP A 342 -18.67 2.14 -8.48
CA TRP A 342 -17.29 1.83 -8.11
C TRP A 342 -16.56 3.09 -7.69
N ILE A 343 -15.88 3.03 -6.53
CA ILE A 343 -15.21 4.16 -5.90
C ILE A 343 -13.71 4.07 -6.14
N LEU A 344 -13.13 2.87 -5.98
CA LEU A 344 -11.70 2.61 -6.08
C LEU A 344 -11.44 1.26 -6.76
N ASP A 345 -10.35 1.19 -7.50
CA ASP A 345 -9.75 -0.05 -8.00
C ASP A 345 -8.23 0.09 -7.90
N ALA A 346 -7.66 -0.45 -6.84
CA ALA A 346 -6.23 -0.46 -6.60
C ALA A 346 -5.67 -1.83 -6.99
N ASP A 347 -4.64 -1.84 -7.81
CA ASP A 347 -4.09 -3.05 -8.42
C ASP A 347 -3.33 -3.94 -7.42
N CYS A 348 -2.84 -5.08 -7.90
CA CYS A 348 -2.09 -6.06 -7.12
C CYS A 348 -0.88 -6.56 -7.90
N GLY A 349 0.06 -7.17 -7.18
CA GLY A 349 1.26 -7.73 -7.79
C GLY A 349 1.68 -9.06 -7.18
N GLU A 350 2.43 -9.83 -7.96
CA GLU A 350 3.08 -11.06 -7.49
C GLU A 350 4.44 -11.24 -8.17
N THR A 351 5.45 -11.57 -7.37
CA THR A 351 6.74 -12.08 -7.83
C THR A 351 6.80 -13.57 -7.59
N SER A 352 6.88 -14.34 -8.68
CA SER A 352 6.94 -15.82 -8.62
C SER A 352 8.15 -16.30 -7.85
N ASP A 353 7.98 -17.40 -7.09
CA ASP A 353 9.07 -18.11 -6.41
C ASP A 353 10.08 -18.77 -7.36
N THR A 354 9.76 -18.82 -8.64
CA THR A 354 10.70 -19.29 -9.69
C THR A 354 11.68 -18.22 -10.12
N GLN A 355 11.37 -16.94 -9.89
CA GLN A 355 12.23 -15.82 -10.28
C GLN A 355 13.49 -15.75 -9.42
N GLU A 356 14.58 -15.30 -10.04
CA GLU A 356 15.89 -15.22 -9.39
C GLU A 356 15.87 -14.26 -8.21
N PHE A 357 15.24 -13.10 -8.35
CA PHE A 357 15.15 -12.10 -7.29
C PHE A 357 14.47 -12.65 -6.02
N PHE A 358 13.38 -13.40 -6.18
CA PHE A 358 12.73 -14.07 -5.05
C PHE A 358 13.71 -15.03 -4.34
N LYS A 359 14.49 -15.83 -5.11
CA LYS A 359 15.42 -16.80 -4.53
C LYS A 359 16.58 -16.15 -3.79
N VAL A 360 17.11 -15.05 -4.33
CA VAL A 360 18.18 -14.27 -3.68
C VAL A 360 17.65 -13.67 -2.38
N THR A 361 16.51 -12.99 -2.44
CA THR A 361 15.90 -12.33 -1.25
C THR A 361 15.55 -13.37 -0.17
N LYS A 362 14.95 -14.50 -0.57
CA LYS A 362 14.62 -15.58 0.36
C LYS A 362 15.87 -16.17 1.05
N LYS A 363 16.96 -16.36 0.31
CA LYS A 363 18.23 -16.82 0.88
C LYS A 363 18.77 -15.84 1.91
N CYS A 364 18.80 -14.53 1.59
CA CYS A 364 19.26 -13.51 2.53
C CYS A 364 18.36 -13.46 3.79
N LEU A 365 17.03 -13.63 3.61
CA LEU A 365 16.09 -13.70 4.72
C LEU A 365 16.42 -14.87 5.66
N GLU A 366 16.59 -16.08 5.12
CA GLU A 366 16.88 -17.29 5.90
C GLU A 366 18.22 -17.18 6.66
N GLU A 367 19.21 -16.46 6.09
CA GLU A 367 20.50 -16.20 6.70
C GLU A 367 20.43 -15.18 7.84
N ASN A 368 19.60 -14.12 7.70
CA ASN A 368 19.54 -12.99 8.66
C ASN A 368 18.41 -13.11 9.68
N VAL A 369 17.25 -13.64 9.28
CA VAL A 369 16.01 -13.66 10.07
C VAL A 369 15.41 -15.07 10.05
N PRO A 370 16.01 -16.06 10.75
CA PRO A 370 15.63 -17.47 10.62
C PRO A 370 14.18 -17.82 10.99
N HIS A 371 13.49 -16.94 11.72
CA HIS A 371 12.09 -17.12 12.11
C HIS A 371 11.10 -16.42 11.16
N ALA A 372 11.59 -15.58 10.24
CA ALA A 372 10.75 -14.93 9.24
C ALA A 372 10.21 -15.95 8.23
N ILE A 373 9.04 -15.64 7.72
CA ILE A 373 8.32 -16.49 6.76
C ILE A 373 8.12 -15.78 5.42
N VAL A 374 7.72 -16.55 4.43
CA VAL A 374 7.21 -16.00 3.16
C VAL A 374 5.69 -15.90 3.30
N GLU A 375 5.20 -14.66 3.44
CA GLU A 375 3.78 -14.38 3.60
C GLU A 375 3.41 -13.13 2.78
N GLY A 376 2.37 -13.23 1.96
CA GLY A 376 1.89 -12.11 1.14
C GLY A 376 1.26 -11.01 1.98
N ASN A 377 1.34 -9.79 1.51
CA ASN A 377 0.67 -8.66 2.15
C ASN A 377 -0.85 -8.76 1.94
N CYS A 378 -1.58 -8.79 3.06
CA CYS A 378 -3.04 -8.82 3.04
C CYS A 378 -3.66 -7.46 2.66
N ALA A 379 -2.90 -6.37 2.76
CA ALA A 379 -3.28 -5.04 2.32
C ALA A 379 -2.81 -4.78 0.88
N HIS A 380 -3.27 -3.69 0.31
CA HIS A 380 -2.73 -3.11 -0.91
C HIS A 380 -1.34 -2.51 -0.63
N THR A 381 -0.49 -2.46 -1.65
CA THR A 381 0.76 -1.72 -1.69
C THR A 381 1.05 -1.33 -3.13
N ASP A 382 1.95 -0.41 -3.36
CA ASP A 382 2.39 0.02 -4.70
C ASP A 382 3.09 -1.07 -5.54
N MET A 383 3.18 -2.30 -5.04
CA MET A 383 3.82 -3.43 -5.72
C MET A 383 3.26 -3.69 -7.12
N GLY A 384 1.97 -3.51 -7.29
CA GLY A 384 1.28 -3.76 -8.56
C GLY A 384 1.84 -2.95 -9.71
N TRP A 385 2.17 -1.69 -9.50
CA TRP A 385 2.73 -0.80 -10.51
C TRP A 385 4.02 -1.31 -11.12
N PHE A 386 4.96 -1.73 -10.28
CA PHE A 386 6.24 -2.28 -10.72
C PHE A 386 6.07 -3.64 -11.40
N CYS A 387 5.22 -4.51 -10.84
CA CYS A 387 4.91 -5.80 -11.43
C CYS A 387 4.26 -5.67 -12.82
N ASN A 388 3.36 -4.70 -13.01
CA ASN A 388 2.68 -4.47 -14.29
C ASN A 388 3.62 -4.02 -15.41
N VAL A 389 4.77 -3.43 -15.08
CA VAL A 389 5.82 -3.11 -16.06
C VAL A 389 6.96 -4.14 -16.10
N GLY A 390 6.75 -5.30 -15.50
CA GLY A 390 7.67 -6.44 -15.57
C GLY A 390 8.85 -6.40 -14.61
N ILE A 391 8.80 -5.56 -13.57
CA ILE A 391 9.84 -5.49 -12.54
C ILE A 391 9.46 -6.46 -11.40
N PRO A 392 10.24 -7.52 -11.14
CA PRO A 392 10.05 -8.36 -9.97
C PRO A 392 10.14 -7.53 -8.70
N THR A 393 9.06 -7.52 -7.90
CA THR A 393 8.94 -6.65 -6.73
C THR A 393 8.57 -7.48 -5.51
N ILE A 394 9.14 -7.12 -4.35
CA ILE A 394 8.89 -7.75 -3.06
C ILE A 394 8.65 -6.64 -2.04
N ASN A 395 7.63 -6.79 -1.21
CA ASN A 395 7.51 -5.97 0.00
C ASN A 395 8.35 -6.61 1.11
N LEU A 396 9.22 -5.80 1.71
CA LEU A 396 10.11 -6.23 2.79
C LEU A 396 10.56 -5.01 3.60
N GLY A 397 10.04 -4.85 4.78
CA GLY A 397 10.41 -3.75 5.66
C GLY A 397 10.18 -4.07 7.13
N PRO A 398 10.64 -3.16 8.00
CA PRO A 398 10.54 -3.33 9.44
C PRO A 398 9.18 -2.85 9.95
N GLY A 399 8.77 -3.35 11.11
CA GLY A 399 7.55 -2.96 11.80
C GLY A 399 6.37 -3.90 11.57
N ASP A 400 5.55 -4.05 12.61
CA ASP A 400 4.28 -4.79 12.52
C ASP A 400 3.20 -3.88 11.92
N SER A 401 2.70 -4.22 10.74
CA SER A 401 1.64 -3.47 10.05
C SER A 401 0.36 -3.25 10.89
N LYS A 402 0.16 -4.06 11.93
CA LYS A 402 -0.96 -3.86 12.87
C LYS A 402 -0.84 -2.57 13.68
N LEU A 403 0.33 -1.98 13.78
CA LEU A 403 0.57 -0.71 14.46
C LEU A 403 0.38 0.50 13.53
N ALA A 404 0.31 0.28 12.22
CA ALA A 404 0.05 1.33 11.25
C ALA A 404 -1.30 2.03 11.51
N HIS A 405 -1.37 3.32 11.21
CA HIS A 405 -2.58 4.16 11.34
C HIS A 405 -3.16 4.29 12.76
N GLN A 406 -2.44 3.80 13.79
CA GLN A 406 -2.85 3.92 15.19
C GLN A 406 -2.11 5.06 15.91
N ALA A 407 -2.64 5.48 17.06
CA ALA A 407 -1.90 6.32 17.99
C ALA A 407 -0.76 5.54 18.63
N ASP A 408 0.32 6.24 18.98
CA ASP A 408 1.54 5.64 19.53
C ASP A 408 2.17 4.57 18.62
N GLU A 409 2.07 4.77 17.31
CA GLU A 409 2.80 4.02 16.31
C GLU A 409 4.30 4.03 16.62
N TYR A 410 4.94 2.86 16.59
CA TYR A 410 6.36 2.73 16.90
C TYR A 410 7.02 1.60 16.13
N ILE A 411 8.33 1.70 15.97
CA ILE A 411 9.18 0.63 15.48
C ILE A 411 10.21 0.23 16.55
N GLU A 412 10.53 -1.05 16.67
CA GLU A 412 11.60 -1.52 17.55
C GLU A 412 12.97 -1.29 16.90
N VAL A 413 13.89 -0.71 17.67
CA VAL A 413 15.28 -0.42 17.19
C VAL A 413 15.96 -1.69 16.72
N GLU A 414 15.80 -2.80 17.41
CA GLU A 414 16.42 -4.08 17.06
C GLU A 414 15.93 -4.57 15.68
N GLU A 415 14.62 -4.51 15.42
CA GLU A 415 14.05 -4.90 14.12
C GLU A 415 14.48 -3.95 13.01
N TYR A 416 14.51 -2.63 13.29
CA TYR A 416 15.00 -1.63 12.35
C TYR A 416 16.44 -1.90 11.91
N ILE A 417 17.36 -2.14 12.86
CA ILE A 417 18.75 -2.45 12.55
C ILE A 417 18.87 -3.79 11.80
N GLN A 418 18.07 -4.79 12.16
CA GLN A 418 18.04 -6.07 11.46
C GLN A 418 17.57 -5.92 10.03
N CYS A 419 16.58 -5.05 9.77
CA CYS A 419 16.13 -4.71 8.42
C CYS A 419 17.24 -4.09 7.58
N ILE A 420 18.02 -3.16 8.15
CA ILE A 420 19.17 -2.55 7.47
C ILE A 420 20.16 -3.62 7.02
N LYS A 421 20.52 -4.56 7.90
CA LYS A 421 21.41 -5.69 7.58
C LYS A 421 20.87 -6.55 6.45
N LEU A 422 19.58 -6.90 6.53
CA LEU A 422 18.94 -7.74 5.54
C LEU A 422 18.89 -7.06 4.17
N ILE A 423 18.49 -5.80 4.09
CA ILE A 423 18.46 -5.03 2.83
C ILE A 423 19.88 -4.89 2.26
N ALA A 424 20.88 -4.62 3.09
CA ALA A 424 22.27 -4.53 2.64
C ALA A 424 22.76 -5.85 2.05
N ASP A 425 22.45 -6.98 2.68
CA ASP A 425 22.80 -8.30 2.17
C ASP A 425 22.14 -8.62 0.82
N ILE A 426 20.86 -8.21 0.65
CA ILE A 426 20.15 -8.35 -0.62
C ILE A 426 20.80 -7.50 -1.70
N ILE A 427 21.18 -6.26 -1.40
CA ILE A 427 21.89 -5.38 -2.34
C ILE A 427 23.21 -6.02 -2.78
N LEU A 428 24.01 -6.55 -1.83
CA LEU A 428 25.29 -7.17 -2.11
C LEU A 428 25.15 -8.44 -2.97
N ASP A 429 24.17 -9.29 -2.66
CA ASP A 429 23.95 -10.55 -3.40
C ASP A 429 23.30 -10.30 -4.77
N TRP A 430 22.48 -9.23 -4.94
CA TRP A 430 21.79 -8.92 -6.20
C TRP A 430 22.58 -8.04 -7.14
N CYS A 431 23.13 -6.93 -6.63
CA CYS A 431 23.92 -5.97 -7.43
C CYS A 431 25.38 -6.40 -7.59
N GLU A 432 25.82 -7.44 -6.90
CA GLU A 432 27.15 -8.03 -6.88
C GLU A 432 28.25 -7.05 -6.43
N GLU A 433 28.99 -7.40 -5.39
CA GLU A 433 30.19 -6.64 -5.01
C GLU A 433 31.36 -6.93 -6.00
N THR A 434 32.20 -5.92 -6.18
CA THR A 434 33.45 -6.12 -6.94
C THR A 434 34.54 -6.66 -6.04
N ASP A 435 35.44 -7.47 -6.59
CA ASP A 435 36.65 -7.96 -5.93
C ASP A 435 37.56 -6.84 -5.43
#